data_cae35404b7de3b8126be5779100f81b9
#
_entry.id   cae35404b7de3b8126be5779100f81b9
#
_cell.length_a   1.000
_cell.length_b   1.000
_cell.length_c   1.000
_cell.angle_alpha   90.00
_cell.angle_beta   90.00
_cell.angle_gamma   90.00
#
_symmetry.space_group_name_H-M   'P 1'
#
loop_
_entity.id
_entity.type
_entity.pdbx_description
1 polymer ?
#
loop_
_entity_poly.entity_id
_entity_poly.type
_entity_poly.pdbx_seq_one_letter_code
_entity_poly.pdbx_strand_id
1 'polypeptide(L)'
;ARAARRGPGRLSLVDAATGERWTVSQSFDAVARLAGAFRRRGLGAGTRIALIGANSAWHFLCHAAASWLHAVTVPLSPRLPSSALASMCVRVGVTWAFVDESASLHARALADAGIRTFPWDDLRSWTRHGDPIAGEPARCGAELAAILFTSGSTGMPRPVELTHEVMWWGSANFREGFDYAPASSVVGVCAPVSHIGGFNGTSLDVWTHGGTLVTLGFPGSFDARGVLDAIERYRISMMFAVPAIVRALVEEFDRGGGDLSSWTRPLIGGDALTGDVADMMRRVGVSPIHVWGMTETSGAGTVATPDCGAPTGSLGAPFPYVDLRVMANDEREADAGEIGEIWVRGPGVVSGEEWLHTGDLATRDEDGWLHLVGRAHRMINTAGELVAPPSVERALRTLEAVSDALVVGLPDERWGQVVAALIVASPAGRDEASSLTVERLSEALDGVLAPWEKVRRVMMVEQLPTTTTGKPDPVEATRLFAMSEQRM
;
A
#
# COMPACT_ATOMS: atom_id res chain seq x y z
N ALA A 1 18.04 -11.41 17.08
CA ALA A 1 18.84 -11.87 18.23
C ALA A 1 18.02 -12.10 19.50
N ARG A 2 17.32 -11.08 20.07
CA ARG A 2 16.56 -11.22 21.32
C ARG A 2 15.44 -12.27 21.21
N ALA A 3 14.67 -12.26 20.13
CA ALA A 3 13.60 -13.24 19.88
C ALA A 3 14.16 -14.66 19.79
N ALA A 4 15.31 -14.86 19.12
CA ALA A 4 15.97 -16.16 19.00
C ALA A 4 16.42 -16.74 20.34
N ARG A 5 16.76 -15.88 21.32
CA ARG A 5 17.08 -16.33 22.69
C ARG A 5 15.84 -16.71 23.50
N ARG A 6 14.69 -16.07 23.27
CA ARG A 6 13.46 -16.25 24.07
C ARG A 6 12.57 -17.39 23.59
N GLY A 7 12.54 -17.64 22.28
CA GLY A 7 11.66 -18.66 21.69
C GLY A 7 12.23 -19.25 20.40
N PRO A 8 13.39 -19.93 20.44
CA PRO A 8 14.11 -20.37 19.24
C PRO A 8 13.32 -21.29 18.32
N GLY A 9 12.48 -22.15 18.88
CA GLY A 9 11.69 -23.14 18.15
C GLY A 9 10.33 -22.65 17.63
N ARG A 10 9.94 -21.41 17.95
CA ARG A 10 8.65 -20.86 17.47
C ARG A 10 8.69 -20.63 15.97
N LEU A 11 7.57 -20.82 15.27
CA LEU A 11 7.40 -20.44 13.89
C LEU A 11 7.58 -18.92 13.75
N SER A 12 8.38 -18.49 12.79
CA SER A 12 8.76 -17.09 12.61
C SER A 12 8.38 -16.57 11.22
N LEU A 13 8.69 -17.36 10.20
CA LEU A 13 8.53 -16.92 8.83
C LEU A 13 7.97 -18.08 8.00
N VAL A 14 6.99 -17.79 7.17
CA VAL A 14 6.35 -18.74 6.25
C VAL A 14 6.24 -18.07 4.88
N ASP A 15 6.68 -18.76 3.86
CA ASP A 15 6.38 -18.43 2.48
C ASP A 15 5.24 -19.35 2.02
N ALA A 16 4.03 -18.81 1.93
CA ALA A 16 2.85 -19.63 1.67
C ALA A 16 2.82 -20.20 0.25
N ALA A 17 3.44 -19.49 -0.72
CA ALA A 17 3.50 -19.94 -2.12
C ALA A 17 4.42 -21.15 -2.29
N THR A 18 5.55 -21.19 -1.59
CA THR A 18 6.53 -22.30 -1.70
C THR A 18 6.37 -23.35 -0.59
N GLY A 19 5.67 -23.00 0.50
CA GLY A 19 5.58 -23.83 1.70
C GLY A 19 6.84 -23.79 2.58
N GLU A 20 7.87 -23.03 2.24
CA GLU A 20 9.08 -22.86 3.05
C GLU A 20 8.73 -22.24 4.42
N ARG A 21 9.38 -22.74 5.48
CA ARG A 21 9.12 -22.30 6.86
C ARG A 21 10.43 -22.19 7.63
N TRP A 22 10.49 -21.20 8.51
CA TRP A 22 11.61 -20.96 9.40
C TRP A 22 11.10 -20.76 10.84
N THR A 23 11.75 -21.42 11.78
CA THR A 23 11.64 -21.03 13.18
C THR A 23 12.41 -19.72 13.43
N VAL A 24 12.22 -19.12 14.61
CA VAL A 24 12.93 -17.90 14.99
C VAL A 24 14.46 -18.10 14.94
N SER A 25 14.95 -19.27 15.40
CA SER A 25 16.37 -19.61 15.32
C SER A 25 16.85 -19.79 13.88
N GLN A 26 16.07 -20.49 13.04
CA GLN A 26 16.42 -20.69 11.64
C GLN A 26 16.39 -19.37 10.85
N SER A 27 15.43 -18.48 11.11
CA SER A 27 15.41 -17.15 10.50
C SER A 27 16.64 -16.34 10.87
N PHE A 28 17.03 -16.37 12.15
CA PHE A 28 18.25 -15.69 12.62
C PHE A 28 19.52 -16.24 11.96
N ASP A 29 19.67 -17.57 11.90
CA ASP A 29 20.81 -18.21 11.24
C ASP A 29 20.84 -17.89 9.73
N ALA A 30 19.69 -17.94 9.05
CA ALA A 30 19.56 -17.56 7.65
C ALA A 30 20.02 -16.12 7.39
N VAL A 31 19.57 -15.18 8.22
CA VAL A 31 19.99 -13.77 8.14
C VAL A 31 21.50 -13.62 8.39
N ALA A 32 22.06 -14.31 9.40
CA ALA A 32 23.49 -14.26 9.69
C ALA A 32 24.35 -14.83 8.54
N ARG A 33 23.90 -15.91 7.91
CA ARG A 33 24.58 -16.52 6.75
C ARG A 33 24.50 -15.64 5.51
N LEU A 34 23.32 -15.04 5.23
CA LEU A 34 23.18 -14.09 4.14
C LEU A 34 24.07 -12.87 4.35
N ALA A 35 24.08 -12.28 5.54
CA ALA A 35 24.96 -11.15 5.87
C ALA A 35 26.45 -11.51 5.68
N GLY A 36 26.86 -12.71 6.10
CA GLY A 36 28.20 -13.22 5.87
C GLY A 36 28.52 -13.37 4.37
N ALA A 37 27.58 -13.91 3.59
CA ALA A 37 27.71 -14.07 2.15
C ALA A 37 27.76 -12.71 1.42
N PHE A 38 26.95 -11.75 1.82
CA PHE A 38 26.95 -10.38 1.30
C PHE A 38 28.30 -9.70 1.55
N ARG A 39 28.78 -9.71 2.80
CA ARG A 39 30.07 -9.13 3.16
C ARG A 39 31.23 -9.70 2.36
N ARG A 40 31.30 -11.02 2.18
CA ARG A 40 32.35 -11.67 1.38
C ARG A 40 32.32 -11.26 -0.10
N ARG A 41 31.19 -10.81 -0.60
CA ARG A 41 31.02 -10.34 -1.99
C ARG A 41 31.15 -8.82 -2.13
N GLY A 42 31.51 -8.13 -1.05
CA GLY A 42 31.78 -6.71 -1.06
C GLY A 42 30.57 -5.81 -0.78
N LEU A 43 29.46 -6.38 -0.29
CA LEU A 43 28.35 -5.53 0.20
C LEU A 43 28.69 -5.04 1.61
N GLY A 44 28.40 -3.76 1.84
CA GLY A 44 28.65 -3.09 3.11
C GLY A 44 27.82 -1.82 3.24
N ALA A 45 28.23 -0.94 4.16
CA ALA A 45 27.51 0.29 4.46
C ALA A 45 27.22 1.12 3.19
N GLY A 46 25.97 1.57 3.09
CA GLY A 46 25.50 2.38 1.96
C GLY A 46 25.26 1.62 0.64
N THR A 47 25.62 0.33 0.54
CA THR A 47 25.28 -0.47 -0.66
C THR A 47 23.76 -0.56 -0.81
N ARG A 48 23.23 -0.22 -2.00
CA ARG A 48 21.80 -0.27 -2.30
C ARG A 48 21.48 -1.51 -3.12
N ILE A 49 20.51 -2.30 -2.63
CA ILE A 49 20.14 -3.64 -3.13
C ILE A 49 18.68 -3.63 -3.56
N ALA A 50 18.42 -3.80 -4.85
CA ALA A 50 17.05 -4.00 -5.33
C ALA A 50 16.58 -5.43 -5.05
N LEU A 51 15.32 -5.54 -4.61
CA LEU A 51 14.59 -6.80 -4.42
C LEU A 51 13.38 -6.79 -5.33
N ILE A 52 13.39 -7.61 -6.38
CA ILE A 52 12.38 -7.59 -7.44
C ILE A 52 11.74 -8.97 -7.55
N GLY A 53 10.47 -9.05 -7.17
CA GLY A 53 9.75 -10.31 -7.18
C GLY A 53 8.37 -10.24 -6.53
N ALA A 54 7.64 -11.35 -6.59
CA ALA A 54 6.41 -11.53 -5.83
C ALA A 54 6.68 -11.50 -4.32
N ASN A 55 5.65 -11.24 -3.50
CA ASN A 55 5.82 -11.24 -2.06
C ASN A 55 6.42 -12.57 -1.59
N SER A 56 7.56 -12.52 -0.90
CA SER A 56 8.25 -13.70 -0.44
C SER A 56 9.00 -13.44 0.86
N ALA A 57 9.22 -14.47 1.63
CA ALA A 57 10.07 -14.49 2.81
C ALA A 57 11.47 -13.93 2.56
N TRP A 58 11.97 -14.07 1.33
CA TRP A 58 13.30 -13.60 0.92
C TRP A 58 13.46 -12.08 0.96
N HIS A 59 12.38 -11.31 0.76
CA HIS A 59 12.43 -9.86 0.96
C HIS A 59 12.84 -9.50 2.40
N PHE A 60 12.24 -10.16 3.38
CA PHE A 60 12.48 -9.90 4.80
C PHE A 60 13.85 -10.42 5.26
N LEU A 61 14.23 -11.63 4.85
CA LEU A 61 15.55 -12.19 5.14
C LEU A 61 16.67 -11.33 4.54
N CYS A 62 16.52 -10.87 3.29
CA CYS A 62 17.47 -9.98 2.63
C CYS A 62 17.54 -8.62 3.32
N HIS A 63 16.38 -8.02 3.66
CA HIS A 63 16.34 -6.74 4.36
C HIS A 63 17.09 -6.81 5.70
N ALA A 64 16.84 -7.85 6.49
CA ALA A 64 17.52 -8.03 7.76
C ALA A 64 19.03 -8.27 7.58
N ALA A 65 19.44 -9.04 6.56
CA ALA A 65 20.86 -9.27 6.26
C ALA A 65 21.57 -8.01 5.75
N ALA A 66 20.89 -7.21 4.91
CA ALA A 66 21.36 -5.90 4.47
C ALA A 66 21.52 -4.94 5.65
N SER A 67 20.50 -4.84 6.51
CA SER A 67 20.53 -4.01 7.72
C SER A 67 21.68 -4.38 8.66
N TRP A 68 22.04 -5.66 8.75
CA TRP A 68 23.21 -6.08 9.53
C TRP A 68 24.53 -5.50 9.03
N LEU A 69 24.61 -5.19 7.75
CA LEU A 69 25.78 -4.63 7.06
C LEU A 69 25.67 -3.13 6.80
N HIS A 70 24.66 -2.45 7.34
CA HIS A 70 24.37 -1.05 7.06
C HIS A 70 24.12 -0.77 5.56
N ALA A 71 23.60 -1.76 4.84
CA ALA A 71 23.19 -1.67 3.46
C ALA A 71 21.67 -1.40 3.37
N VAL A 72 21.23 -0.87 2.25
CA VAL A 72 19.88 -0.34 2.02
C VAL A 72 19.14 -1.26 1.04
N THR A 73 17.90 -1.61 1.35
CA THR A 73 17.06 -2.36 0.42
C THR A 73 16.11 -1.46 -0.35
N VAL A 74 15.85 -1.84 -1.60
CA VAL A 74 14.96 -1.16 -2.53
C VAL A 74 13.98 -2.19 -3.10
N PRO A 75 12.89 -2.50 -2.38
CA PRO A 75 11.87 -3.41 -2.89
C PRO A 75 11.13 -2.77 -4.07
N LEU A 76 11.05 -3.48 -5.19
CA LEU A 76 10.43 -3.00 -6.42
C LEU A 76 9.41 -4.01 -6.96
N SER A 77 8.33 -3.50 -7.52
CA SER A 77 7.28 -4.34 -8.11
C SER A 77 7.74 -4.99 -9.41
N PRO A 78 7.62 -6.32 -9.56
CA PRO A 78 7.95 -7.01 -10.81
C PRO A 78 6.97 -6.71 -11.96
N ARG A 79 5.87 -5.99 -11.67
CA ARG A 79 4.87 -5.60 -12.68
C ARG A 79 5.25 -4.34 -13.46
N LEU A 80 6.30 -3.65 -13.04
CA LEU A 80 6.80 -2.46 -13.74
C LEU A 80 7.50 -2.85 -15.04
N PRO A 81 7.46 -2.00 -16.08
CA PRO A 81 8.27 -2.20 -17.28
C PRO A 81 9.77 -2.27 -16.94
N SER A 82 10.53 -3.11 -17.66
CA SER A 82 11.97 -3.32 -17.41
C SER A 82 12.77 -2.03 -17.48
N SER A 83 12.43 -1.12 -18.40
CA SER A 83 13.07 0.18 -18.54
C SER A 83 12.81 1.10 -17.34
N ALA A 84 11.59 1.06 -16.80
CA ALA A 84 11.23 1.82 -15.60
C ALA A 84 12.00 1.29 -14.38
N LEU A 85 12.06 -0.04 -14.19
CA LEU A 85 12.82 -0.66 -13.11
C LEU A 85 14.31 -0.29 -13.16
N ALA A 86 14.94 -0.39 -14.34
CA ALA A 86 16.33 -0.01 -14.52
C ALA A 86 16.56 1.48 -14.21
N SER A 87 15.69 2.37 -14.71
CA SER A 87 15.74 3.81 -14.43
C SER A 87 15.61 4.11 -12.94
N MET A 88 14.65 3.49 -12.25
CA MET A 88 14.45 3.65 -10.79
C MET A 88 15.68 3.19 -10.02
N CYS A 89 16.25 2.05 -10.37
CA CYS A 89 17.47 1.54 -9.76
C CYS A 89 18.66 2.48 -9.93
N VAL A 90 18.90 2.96 -11.16
CA VAL A 90 19.97 3.93 -11.45
C VAL A 90 19.77 5.22 -10.65
N ARG A 91 18.56 5.76 -10.62
CA ARG A 91 18.22 6.99 -9.92
C ARG A 91 18.58 6.97 -8.44
N VAL A 92 18.44 5.83 -7.79
CA VAL A 92 18.77 5.69 -6.36
C VAL A 92 20.10 4.96 -6.14
N GLY A 93 20.94 4.77 -7.17
CA GLY A 93 22.27 4.20 -7.04
C GLY A 93 22.28 2.73 -6.61
N VAL A 94 21.31 1.95 -7.04
CA VAL A 94 21.33 0.49 -6.86
C VAL A 94 22.51 -0.11 -7.61
N THR A 95 23.26 -0.97 -6.95
CA THR A 95 24.40 -1.67 -7.55
C THR A 95 24.22 -3.18 -7.60
N TRP A 96 23.28 -3.72 -6.82
CA TRP A 96 22.93 -5.12 -6.75
C TRP A 96 21.42 -5.31 -6.88
N ALA A 97 20.99 -6.33 -7.63
CA ALA A 97 19.59 -6.69 -7.75
C ALA A 97 19.42 -8.20 -7.57
N PHE A 98 18.50 -8.58 -6.69
CA PHE A 98 17.99 -9.95 -6.62
C PHE A 98 16.64 -10.03 -7.28
N VAL A 99 16.50 -10.98 -8.20
CA VAL A 99 15.33 -11.10 -9.07
C VAL A 99 14.76 -12.50 -8.93
N ASP A 100 13.47 -12.63 -8.65
CA ASP A 100 12.81 -13.94 -8.61
C ASP A 100 12.57 -14.48 -10.04
N GLU A 101 12.12 -15.73 -10.13
CA GLU A 101 11.85 -16.37 -11.42
C GLU A 101 10.78 -15.62 -12.22
N SER A 102 9.72 -15.12 -11.55
CA SER A 102 8.61 -14.37 -12.17
C SER A 102 9.04 -13.03 -12.76
N ALA A 103 10.15 -12.48 -12.28
CA ALA A 103 10.73 -11.21 -12.68
C ALA A 103 12.00 -11.35 -13.53
N SER A 104 12.36 -12.56 -13.95
CA SER A 104 13.60 -12.87 -14.70
C SER A 104 13.75 -12.09 -16.01
N LEU A 105 12.64 -11.71 -16.64
CA LEU A 105 12.63 -10.87 -17.86
C LEU A 105 13.31 -9.50 -17.66
N HIS A 106 13.41 -8.99 -16.41
CA HIS A 106 14.02 -7.71 -16.11
C HIS A 106 15.56 -7.78 -15.98
N ALA A 107 16.12 -8.98 -15.79
CA ALA A 107 17.53 -9.17 -15.50
C ALA A 107 18.45 -8.54 -16.55
N ARG A 108 18.09 -8.65 -17.85
CA ARG A 108 18.87 -8.07 -18.93
C ARG A 108 18.92 -6.53 -18.86
N ALA A 109 17.78 -5.88 -18.70
CA ALA A 109 17.71 -4.41 -18.64
C ALA A 109 18.49 -3.85 -17.43
N LEU A 110 18.47 -4.57 -16.30
CA LEU A 110 19.24 -4.21 -15.10
C LEU A 110 20.74 -4.38 -15.37
N ALA A 111 21.16 -5.48 -15.99
CA ALA A 111 22.56 -5.72 -16.35
C ALA A 111 23.09 -4.68 -17.37
N ASP A 112 22.28 -4.34 -18.38
CA ASP A 112 22.62 -3.30 -19.37
C ASP A 112 22.76 -1.90 -18.72
N ALA A 113 22.06 -1.68 -17.58
CA ALA A 113 22.21 -0.50 -16.73
C ALA A 113 23.39 -0.56 -15.74
N GLY A 114 24.24 -1.60 -15.82
CA GLY A 114 25.43 -1.78 -14.98
C GLY A 114 25.13 -2.35 -13.57
N ILE A 115 23.94 -2.89 -13.34
CA ILE A 115 23.53 -3.45 -12.04
C ILE A 115 23.86 -4.95 -12.02
N ARG A 116 24.56 -5.41 -10.99
CA ARG A 116 24.83 -6.84 -10.78
C ARG A 116 23.55 -7.56 -10.42
N THR A 117 23.10 -8.46 -11.26
CA THR A 117 21.81 -9.15 -11.10
C THR A 117 22.02 -10.61 -10.72
N PHE A 118 21.28 -11.09 -9.72
CA PHE A 118 21.34 -12.44 -9.18
C PHE A 118 19.92 -13.03 -9.09
N PRO A 119 19.73 -14.31 -9.42
CA PRO A 119 18.46 -15.00 -9.14
C PRO A 119 18.29 -15.23 -7.63
N TRP A 120 17.06 -15.34 -7.18
CA TRP A 120 16.78 -15.64 -5.76
C TRP A 120 17.28 -17.02 -5.32
N ASP A 121 17.53 -17.94 -6.22
CA ASP A 121 18.17 -19.22 -5.90
C ASP A 121 19.60 -19.05 -5.36
N ASP A 122 20.28 -17.99 -5.73
CA ASP A 122 21.57 -17.65 -5.12
C ASP A 122 21.40 -17.32 -3.63
N LEU A 123 20.32 -16.63 -3.23
CA LEU A 123 20.02 -16.35 -1.82
C LEU A 123 19.82 -17.66 -1.04
N ARG A 124 19.08 -18.61 -1.62
CA ARG A 124 18.88 -19.95 -1.03
C ARG A 124 20.21 -20.68 -0.89
N SER A 125 21.04 -20.67 -1.93
CA SER A 125 22.36 -21.29 -1.93
C SER A 125 23.28 -20.67 -0.87
N TRP A 126 23.31 -19.34 -0.80
CA TRP A 126 24.17 -18.61 0.14
C TRP A 126 23.73 -18.80 1.60
N THR A 127 22.44 -18.99 1.83
CA THR A 127 21.89 -19.31 3.17
C THR A 127 22.26 -20.72 3.59
N ARG A 128 22.30 -21.70 2.64
CA ARG A 128 22.65 -23.09 2.96
C ARG A 128 24.15 -23.29 3.18
N HIS A 129 24.99 -22.64 2.37
CA HIS A 129 26.41 -22.90 2.30
C HIS A 129 27.29 -21.75 2.82
N GLY A 130 26.68 -20.61 3.17
CA GLY A 130 27.39 -19.45 3.68
C GLY A 130 27.79 -19.60 5.14
N ASP A 131 28.97 -19.10 5.53
CA ASP A 131 29.31 -18.97 6.93
C ASP A 131 28.60 -17.79 7.56
N PRO A 132 28.04 -17.94 8.75
CA PRO A 132 27.35 -16.85 9.42
C PRO A 132 28.33 -15.73 9.80
N ILE A 133 27.87 -14.49 9.75
CA ILE A 133 28.62 -13.38 10.32
C ILE A 133 28.59 -13.48 11.85
N ALA A 134 29.74 -13.25 12.47
CA ALA A 134 29.84 -13.25 13.94
C ALA A 134 29.31 -11.94 14.55
N GLY A 135 28.83 -12.01 15.77
CA GLY A 135 28.38 -10.87 16.56
C GLY A 135 26.87 -10.59 16.45
N GLU A 136 26.46 -9.47 16.97
CA GLU A 136 25.09 -8.95 16.84
C GLU A 136 25.10 -7.71 15.93
N PRO A 137 24.02 -7.45 15.19
CA PRO A 137 23.93 -6.23 14.38
C PRO A 137 24.03 -5.00 15.29
N ALA A 138 24.78 -4.01 14.84
CA ALA A 138 24.85 -2.72 15.51
C ALA A 138 23.47 -2.01 15.44
N ARG A 139 23.27 -1.03 16.30
CA ARG A 139 22.10 -0.15 16.23
C ARG A 139 22.40 0.97 15.24
N CYS A 140 21.49 1.20 14.31
CA CYS A 140 21.68 2.13 13.21
C CYS A 140 20.47 3.08 13.02
N GLY A 141 19.94 3.66 14.11
CA GLY A 141 18.71 4.45 14.11
C GLY A 141 18.59 5.45 12.94
N ALA A 142 19.49 6.40 12.84
CA ALA A 142 19.45 7.44 11.82
C ALA A 142 19.93 7.00 10.42
N GLU A 143 20.46 5.76 10.30
CA GLU A 143 20.93 5.25 9.02
C GLU A 143 19.75 4.83 8.11
N LEU A 144 19.97 4.98 6.81
CA LEU A 144 19.00 4.58 5.80
C LEU A 144 18.82 3.05 5.78
N ALA A 145 17.59 2.60 5.91
CA ALA A 145 17.23 1.18 5.94
C ALA A 145 16.64 0.69 4.63
N ALA A 146 15.74 1.49 4.04
CA ALA A 146 15.04 1.14 2.81
C ALA A 146 14.71 2.38 1.99
N ILE A 147 14.52 2.17 0.68
CA ILE A 147 13.96 3.16 -0.23
C ILE A 147 12.74 2.54 -0.88
N LEU A 148 11.59 3.19 -0.70
CA LEU A 148 10.34 2.82 -1.36
C LEU A 148 9.95 3.89 -2.36
N PHE A 149 9.33 3.47 -3.47
CA PHE A 149 8.87 4.42 -4.47
C PHE A 149 7.37 4.65 -4.35
N THR A 150 6.97 5.92 -4.43
CA THR A 150 5.56 6.34 -4.49
C THR A 150 5.22 6.81 -5.89
N SER A 151 3.94 6.71 -6.28
CA SER A 151 3.45 7.28 -7.54
C SER A 151 3.51 8.80 -7.46
N GLY A 152 4.51 9.39 -8.12
CA GLY A 152 4.63 10.86 -8.19
C GLY A 152 3.49 11.50 -8.99
N SER A 153 3.09 12.69 -8.61
CA SER A 153 2.09 13.51 -9.33
C SER A 153 2.47 13.82 -10.79
N THR A 154 3.77 13.72 -11.09
CA THR A 154 4.34 13.97 -12.43
C THR A 154 4.47 12.72 -13.30
N GLY A 155 3.91 11.58 -12.87
CA GLY A 155 4.00 10.28 -13.58
C GLY A 155 5.31 9.51 -13.36
N MET A 156 6.37 10.16 -12.83
CA MET A 156 7.61 9.46 -12.48
C MET A 156 7.61 9.09 -11.00
N PRO A 157 7.86 7.80 -10.65
CA PRO A 157 7.92 7.37 -9.26
C PRO A 157 8.95 8.17 -8.44
N ARG A 158 8.55 8.63 -7.26
CA ARG A 158 9.42 9.38 -6.34
C ARG A 158 9.99 8.44 -5.27
N PRO A 159 11.31 8.41 -5.04
CA PRO A 159 11.90 7.65 -3.95
C PRO A 159 11.63 8.33 -2.60
N VAL A 160 11.27 7.53 -1.61
CA VAL A 160 11.14 7.92 -0.21
C VAL A 160 12.18 7.13 0.58
N GLU A 161 13.08 7.85 1.22
CA GLU A 161 14.16 7.29 2.01
C GLU A 161 13.69 7.07 3.45
N LEU A 162 13.74 5.82 3.92
CA LEU A 162 13.28 5.42 5.25
C LEU A 162 14.50 5.00 6.09
N THR A 163 14.72 5.70 7.20
CA THR A 163 15.73 5.31 8.19
C THR A 163 15.21 4.18 9.08
N HIS A 164 16.12 3.46 9.75
CA HIS A 164 15.71 2.46 10.73
C HIS A 164 14.84 3.04 11.84
N GLU A 165 15.11 4.28 12.25
CA GLU A 165 14.36 4.97 13.28
C GLU A 165 12.95 5.30 12.85
N VAL A 166 12.78 5.89 11.66
CA VAL A 166 11.46 6.20 11.07
C VAL A 166 10.61 4.93 10.94
N MET A 167 11.21 3.83 10.45
CA MET A 167 10.52 2.54 10.34
C MET A 167 10.14 1.97 11.71
N TRP A 168 11.02 2.10 12.70
CA TRP A 168 10.76 1.63 14.07
C TRP A 168 9.59 2.40 14.72
N TRP A 169 9.58 3.74 14.59
CA TRP A 169 8.50 4.57 15.12
C TRP A 169 7.18 4.33 14.38
N GLY A 170 7.20 4.10 13.06
CA GLY A 170 6.03 3.65 12.32
C GLY A 170 5.46 2.36 12.92
N SER A 171 6.30 1.36 13.17
CA SER A 171 5.90 0.11 13.83
C SER A 171 5.40 0.34 15.26
N ALA A 172 6.00 1.25 16.02
CA ALA A 172 5.55 1.61 17.36
C ALA A 172 4.14 2.24 17.34
N ASN A 173 3.87 3.12 16.37
CA ASN A 173 2.53 3.68 16.15
C ASN A 173 1.48 2.57 15.98
N PHE A 174 1.73 1.61 15.09
CA PHE A 174 0.81 0.50 14.88
C PHE A 174 0.60 -0.33 16.15
N ARG A 175 1.68 -0.62 16.89
CA ARG A 175 1.62 -1.41 18.12
C ARG A 175 0.77 -0.77 19.21
N GLU A 176 0.98 0.53 19.45
CA GLU A 176 0.23 1.27 20.45
C GLU A 176 -1.21 1.59 19.96
N GLY A 177 -1.39 1.86 18.65
CA GLY A 177 -2.69 2.20 18.08
C GLY A 177 -3.69 1.05 18.03
N PHE A 178 -3.22 -0.20 18.04
CA PHE A 178 -4.11 -1.39 18.02
C PHE A 178 -3.96 -2.28 19.27
N ASP A 179 -3.07 -1.94 20.18
CA ASP A 179 -2.76 -2.72 21.37
C ASP A 179 -2.57 -4.22 21.07
N TYR A 180 -1.57 -4.54 20.26
CA TYR A 180 -1.24 -5.95 19.98
C TYR A 180 0.12 -6.37 20.54
N ALA A 181 0.23 -7.65 20.89
CA ALA A 181 1.48 -8.25 21.33
C ALA A 181 2.23 -8.87 20.13
N PRO A 182 3.28 -8.22 19.58
CA PRO A 182 3.93 -8.68 18.36
C PRO A 182 4.41 -10.13 18.42
N ALA A 183 4.95 -10.53 19.57
CA ALA A 183 5.50 -11.88 19.74
C ALA A 183 4.47 -13.03 19.69
N SER A 184 3.20 -12.75 19.87
CA SER A 184 2.10 -13.75 19.77
C SER A 184 1.23 -13.55 18.52
N SER A 185 1.49 -12.53 17.74
CA SER A 185 0.72 -12.22 16.54
C SER A 185 1.22 -13.03 15.32
N VAL A 186 0.29 -13.28 14.40
CA VAL A 186 0.57 -13.82 13.07
C VAL A 186 0.13 -12.78 12.04
N VAL A 187 1.08 -12.24 11.28
CA VAL A 187 0.80 -11.25 10.25
C VAL A 187 0.85 -11.86 8.85
N GLY A 188 -0.21 -11.64 8.07
CA GLY A 188 -0.26 -11.97 6.65
C GLY A 188 0.20 -10.79 5.79
N VAL A 189 1.00 -11.04 4.76
CA VAL A 189 1.50 -10.03 3.83
C VAL A 189 0.96 -10.32 2.43
N CYS A 190 -0.25 -9.82 2.14
CA CYS A 190 -0.87 -9.90 0.81
C CYS A 190 -0.63 -8.61 -0.01
N ALA A 191 -0.55 -7.45 0.63
CA ALA A 191 -0.16 -6.22 -0.04
C ALA A 191 1.28 -6.30 -0.55
N PRO A 192 1.61 -5.67 -1.70
CA PRO A 192 2.96 -5.75 -2.27
C PRO A 192 4.03 -5.22 -1.29
N VAL A 193 5.12 -5.96 -1.13
CA VAL A 193 6.27 -5.54 -0.30
C VAL A 193 7.04 -4.36 -0.90
N SER A 194 6.81 -4.01 -2.16
CA SER A 194 7.29 -2.76 -2.77
C SER A 194 6.58 -1.51 -2.23
N HIS A 195 5.59 -1.68 -1.36
CA HIS A 195 4.85 -0.61 -0.69
C HIS A 195 4.94 -0.73 0.82
N ILE A 196 4.78 0.42 1.49
CA ILE A 196 4.91 0.52 2.94
C ILE A 196 3.95 -0.42 3.68
N GLY A 197 2.71 -0.58 3.22
CA GLY A 197 1.70 -1.42 3.86
C GLY A 197 2.02 -2.92 3.84
N GLY A 198 2.80 -3.42 2.85
CA GLY A 198 3.30 -4.79 2.81
C GLY A 198 4.66 -4.96 3.49
N PHE A 199 5.50 -3.92 3.45
CA PHE A 199 6.89 -4.02 3.86
C PHE A 199 7.13 -3.74 5.35
N ASN A 200 6.58 -2.65 5.88
CA ASN A 200 6.78 -2.21 7.26
C ASN A 200 5.48 -2.30 8.09
N GLY A 201 5.27 -1.34 8.94
CA GLY A 201 4.15 -1.29 9.87
C GLY A 201 4.11 -2.52 10.75
N THR A 202 3.12 -3.37 10.56
CA THR A 202 2.95 -4.58 11.36
C THR A 202 3.86 -5.74 10.94
N SER A 203 4.29 -5.81 9.67
CA SER A 203 5.05 -6.95 9.12
C SER A 203 6.41 -7.11 9.79
N LEU A 204 7.25 -6.10 9.71
CA LEU A 204 8.58 -6.12 10.35
C LEU A 204 8.48 -6.12 11.88
N ASP A 205 7.50 -5.41 12.45
CA ASP A 205 7.33 -5.38 13.91
C ASP A 205 7.03 -6.78 14.48
N VAL A 206 6.04 -7.46 13.93
CA VAL A 206 5.68 -8.83 14.37
C VAL A 206 6.85 -9.78 14.20
N TRP A 207 7.49 -9.78 13.04
CA TRP A 207 8.59 -10.70 12.76
C TRP A 207 9.82 -10.45 13.64
N THR A 208 10.25 -9.22 13.77
CA THR A 208 11.47 -8.87 14.54
C THR A 208 11.29 -9.08 16.06
N HIS A 209 10.06 -9.05 16.55
CA HIS A 209 9.72 -9.35 17.94
C HIS A 209 9.45 -10.84 18.21
N GLY A 210 9.55 -11.70 17.20
CA GLY A 210 9.44 -13.16 17.32
C GLY A 210 8.01 -13.69 17.17
N GLY A 211 7.12 -12.93 16.58
CA GLY A 211 5.85 -13.41 16.02
C GLY A 211 6.05 -14.08 14.67
N THR A 212 4.96 -14.46 14.02
CA THR A 212 4.99 -15.15 12.74
C THR A 212 4.60 -14.21 11.61
N LEU A 213 5.42 -14.16 10.56
CA LEU A 213 5.11 -13.48 9.32
C LEU A 213 4.84 -14.52 8.22
N VAL A 214 3.71 -14.36 7.52
CA VAL A 214 3.28 -15.25 6.42
C VAL A 214 3.22 -14.42 5.14
N THR A 215 4.10 -14.68 4.17
CA THR A 215 4.05 -14.02 2.86
C THR A 215 3.05 -14.74 1.96
N LEU A 216 2.19 -13.96 1.29
CA LEU A 216 1.07 -14.41 0.47
C LEU A 216 1.28 -13.98 -1.00
N GLY A 217 2.47 -14.24 -1.53
CA GLY A 217 2.90 -13.88 -2.88
C GLY A 217 2.69 -15.02 -3.87
N PHE A 218 1.44 -15.41 -4.11
CA PHE A 218 1.13 -16.47 -5.07
C PHE A 218 1.51 -16.04 -6.50
N PRO A 219 2.03 -16.97 -7.33
CA PRO A 219 2.38 -16.68 -8.72
C PRO A 219 1.16 -16.27 -9.55
N GLY A 220 1.34 -15.32 -10.47
CA GLY A 220 0.29 -14.91 -11.42
C GLY A 220 -0.58 -13.77 -10.91
N SER A 221 -1.89 -13.90 -11.08
CA SER A 221 -2.89 -12.95 -10.58
C SER A 221 -3.09 -13.09 -9.06
N PHE A 222 -3.78 -12.12 -8.44
CA PHE A 222 -4.14 -12.23 -7.02
C PHE A 222 -4.99 -13.48 -6.76
N ASP A 223 -4.55 -14.32 -5.85
CA ASP A 223 -5.21 -15.57 -5.46
C ASP A 223 -5.99 -15.39 -4.15
N ALA A 224 -7.24 -15.00 -4.26
CA ALA A 224 -8.12 -14.79 -3.10
C ALA A 224 -8.33 -16.10 -2.32
N ARG A 225 -8.49 -17.25 -2.99
CA ARG A 225 -8.67 -18.55 -2.33
C ARG A 225 -7.43 -18.92 -1.50
N GLY A 226 -6.25 -18.79 -2.10
CA GLY A 226 -4.99 -19.05 -1.41
C GLY A 226 -4.79 -18.14 -0.18
N VAL A 227 -5.25 -16.89 -0.23
CA VAL A 227 -5.21 -15.98 0.94
C VAL A 227 -6.17 -16.43 2.02
N LEU A 228 -7.41 -16.80 1.68
CA LEU A 228 -8.39 -17.31 2.66
C LEU A 228 -7.89 -18.60 3.33
N ASP A 229 -7.38 -19.55 2.55
CA ASP A 229 -6.80 -20.81 3.06
C ASP A 229 -5.59 -20.56 3.98
N ALA A 230 -4.79 -19.53 3.68
CA ALA A 230 -3.67 -19.14 4.52
C ALA A 230 -4.13 -18.49 5.84
N ILE A 231 -5.20 -17.66 5.83
CA ILE A 231 -5.80 -17.09 7.05
C ILE A 231 -6.21 -18.22 7.99
N GLU A 232 -6.96 -19.19 7.49
CA GLU A 232 -7.40 -20.34 8.26
C GLU A 232 -6.23 -21.21 8.74
N ARG A 233 -5.35 -21.63 7.80
CA ARG A 233 -4.25 -22.58 8.05
C ARG A 233 -3.21 -22.06 9.04
N TYR A 234 -2.82 -20.79 8.91
CA TYR A 234 -1.78 -20.18 9.73
C TYR A 234 -2.34 -19.35 10.88
N ARG A 235 -3.68 -19.28 11.02
CA ARG A 235 -4.35 -18.47 12.02
C ARG A 235 -3.89 -17.01 11.97
N ILE A 236 -3.86 -16.44 10.77
CA ILE A 236 -3.45 -15.05 10.56
C ILE A 236 -4.37 -14.13 11.38
N SER A 237 -3.78 -13.38 12.30
CA SER A 237 -4.52 -12.48 13.20
C SER A 237 -4.56 -11.04 12.68
N MET A 238 -3.62 -10.67 11.81
CA MET A 238 -3.45 -9.32 11.31
C MET A 238 -3.03 -9.34 9.85
N MET A 239 -3.63 -8.47 9.04
CA MET A 239 -3.26 -8.34 7.63
C MET A 239 -3.70 -6.95 7.11
N PHE A 240 -2.79 -6.28 6.41
CA PHE A 240 -3.14 -5.05 5.68
C PHE A 240 -3.67 -5.41 4.29
N ALA A 241 -4.79 -4.81 3.92
CA ALA A 241 -5.40 -4.95 2.60
C ALA A 241 -5.94 -3.60 2.09
N VAL A 242 -5.99 -3.46 0.77
CA VAL A 242 -6.71 -2.35 0.13
C VAL A 242 -8.16 -2.78 -0.17
N PRO A 243 -9.12 -1.85 -0.32
CA PRO A 243 -10.53 -2.19 -0.58
C PRO A 243 -10.76 -3.19 -1.72
N ALA A 244 -9.99 -3.09 -2.81
CA ALA A 244 -10.08 -4.03 -3.93
C ALA A 244 -9.72 -5.48 -3.53
N ILE A 245 -8.71 -5.67 -2.69
CA ILE A 245 -8.35 -6.99 -2.14
C ILE A 245 -9.48 -7.51 -1.25
N VAL A 246 -10.05 -6.65 -0.41
CA VAL A 246 -11.19 -7.02 0.45
C VAL A 246 -12.37 -7.53 -0.36
N ARG A 247 -12.76 -6.81 -1.42
CA ARG A 247 -13.85 -7.25 -2.31
C ARG A 247 -13.58 -8.63 -2.88
N ALA A 248 -12.39 -8.87 -3.42
CA ALA A 248 -12.02 -10.16 -3.98
C ALA A 248 -12.04 -11.29 -2.92
N LEU A 249 -11.59 -11.01 -1.69
CA LEU A 249 -11.63 -11.98 -0.58
C LEU A 249 -13.06 -12.30 -0.16
N VAL A 250 -13.93 -11.30 -0.02
CA VAL A 250 -15.34 -11.51 0.37
C VAL A 250 -16.10 -12.23 -0.73
N GLU A 251 -15.93 -11.88 -1.99
CA GLU A 251 -16.54 -12.58 -3.12
C GLU A 251 -16.12 -14.05 -3.18
N GLU A 252 -14.85 -14.36 -2.91
CA GLU A 252 -14.36 -15.73 -2.87
C GLU A 252 -14.85 -16.48 -1.64
N PHE A 253 -14.93 -15.80 -0.50
CA PHE A 253 -15.51 -16.37 0.72
C PHE A 253 -17.00 -16.75 0.51
N ASP A 254 -17.78 -15.93 -0.16
CA ASP A 254 -19.18 -16.22 -0.49
C ASP A 254 -19.34 -17.46 -1.38
N ARG A 255 -18.34 -17.77 -2.23
CA ARG A 255 -18.35 -18.96 -3.09
C ARG A 255 -17.94 -20.24 -2.37
N GLY A 256 -16.92 -20.18 -1.52
CA GLY A 256 -16.27 -21.36 -0.96
C GLY A 256 -16.21 -21.43 0.57
N GLY A 257 -16.64 -20.38 1.28
CA GLY A 257 -16.53 -20.30 2.74
C GLY A 257 -15.09 -20.24 3.23
N GLY A 258 -14.90 -20.54 4.52
CA GLY A 258 -13.61 -20.55 5.21
C GLY A 258 -13.74 -20.12 6.67
N ASP A 259 -12.63 -20.17 7.42
CA ASP A 259 -12.57 -19.66 8.80
C ASP A 259 -11.76 -18.37 8.87
N LEU A 260 -12.46 -17.24 9.04
CA LEU A 260 -11.87 -15.93 9.23
C LEU A 260 -11.77 -15.51 10.71
N SER A 261 -12.15 -16.36 11.65
CA SER A 261 -12.22 -16.03 13.08
C SER A 261 -10.88 -15.60 13.70
N SER A 262 -9.77 -15.98 13.10
CA SER A 262 -8.44 -15.55 13.53
C SER A 262 -8.08 -14.12 13.07
N TRP A 263 -8.68 -13.62 12.00
CA TRP A 263 -8.37 -12.30 11.43
C TRP A 263 -9.04 -11.18 12.24
N THR A 264 -8.52 -10.95 13.41
CA THR A 264 -9.06 -10.01 14.41
C THR A 264 -8.64 -8.57 14.20
N ARG A 265 -7.59 -8.35 13.39
CA ARG A 265 -7.06 -7.01 13.05
C ARG A 265 -6.93 -6.85 11.54
N PRO A 266 -8.05 -6.70 10.84
CA PRO A 266 -8.07 -6.41 9.40
C PRO A 266 -7.77 -4.92 9.18
N LEU A 267 -6.55 -4.60 8.75
CA LEU A 267 -6.12 -3.23 8.50
C LEU A 267 -6.46 -2.86 7.07
N ILE A 268 -7.37 -1.92 6.89
CA ILE A 268 -7.83 -1.48 5.57
C ILE A 268 -7.34 -0.05 5.34
N GLY A 269 -6.64 0.16 4.24
CA GLY A 269 -6.09 1.47 3.91
C GLY A 269 -5.55 1.55 2.50
N GLY A 270 -4.85 2.65 2.21
CA GLY A 270 -4.32 2.91 0.88
C GLY A 270 -5.34 3.44 -0.12
N ASP A 271 -6.62 3.39 0.24
CA ASP A 271 -7.76 4.04 -0.42
C ASP A 271 -8.85 4.25 0.64
N ALA A 272 -9.91 4.99 0.30
CA ALA A 272 -11.02 5.25 1.21
C ALA A 272 -11.77 3.97 1.58
N LEU A 273 -11.98 3.73 2.87
CA LEU A 273 -12.89 2.68 3.34
C LEU A 273 -14.34 3.16 3.21
N THR A 274 -15.00 2.74 2.16
CA THR A 274 -16.40 3.06 1.92
C THR A 274 -17.33 2.20 2.78
N GLY A 275 -18.57 2.70 3.04
CA GLY A 275 -19.55 1.99 3.87
C GLY A 275 -19.87 0.59 3.37
N ASP A 276 -20.02 0.42 2.05
CA ASP A 276 -20.28 -0.87 1.41
C ASP A 276 -19.17 -1.90 1.66
N VAL A 277 -17.89 -1.50 1.56
CA VAL A 277 -16.75 -2.39 1.87
C VAL A 277 -16.75 -2.78 3.36
N ALA A 278 -17.00 -1.80 4.24
CA ALA A 278 -17.08 -2.08 5.67
C ALA A 278 -18.23 -3.04 6.01
N ASP A 279 -19.39 -2.90 5.36
CA ASP A 279 -20.55 -3.77 5.58
C ASP A 279 -20.32 -5.18 4.99
N MET A 280 -19.66 -5.28 3.84
CA MET A 280 -19.24 -6.56 3.28
C MET A 280 -18.36 -7.32 4.28
N MET A 281 -17.38 -6.68 4.91
CA MET A 281 -16.51 -7.30 5.91
C MET A 281 -17.28 -7.72 7.16
N ARG A 282 -18.15 -6.85 7.69
CA ARG A 282 -18.98 -7.18 8.88
C ARG A 282 -19.89 -8.36 8.63
N ARG A 283 -20.43 -8.47 7.42
CA ARG A 283 -21.29 -9.62 7.02
C ARG A 283 -20.56 -10.97 7.11
N VAL A 284 -19.25 -11.01 6.83
CA VAL A 284 -18.44 -12.22 6.97
C VAL A 284 -17.75 -12.33 8.35
N GLY A 285 -18.19 -11.54 9.33
CA GLY A 285 -17.72 -11.60 10.72
C GLY A 285 -16.41 -10.89 11.00
N VAL A 286 -15.96 -10.01 10.09
CA VAL A 286 -14.69 -9.29 10.20
C VAL A 286 -14.94 -7.79 10.33
N SER A 287 -14.50 -7.16 11.43
CA SER A 287 -14.67 -5.72 11.67
C SER A 287 -13.44 -4.93 11.20
N PRO A 288 -13.54 -4.08 10.17
CA PRO A 288 -12.40 -3.38 9.61
C PRO A 288 -11.81 -2.35 10.57
N ILE A 289 -10.48 -2.24 10.55
CA ILE A 289 -9.72 -1.13 11.13
C ILE A 289 -9.28 -0.26 9.98
N HIS A 290 -9.76 0.98 9.92
CA HIS A 290 -9.36 1.90 8.86
C HIS A 290 -8.03 2.58 9.23
N VAL A 291 -7.07 2.54 8.31
CA VAL A 291 -5.76 3.17 8.46
C VAL A 291 -5.51 4.10 7.29
N TRP A 292 -5.30 5.38 7.58
CA TRP A 292 -4.76 6.32 6.62
C TRP A 292 -3.29 6.59 6.92
N GLY A 293 -2.50 6.65 5.88
CA GLY A 293 -1.08 6.95 5.95
C GLY A 293 -0.43 6.83 4.57
N MET A 294 0.82 7.22 4.51
CA MET A 294 1.60 7.24 3.29
C MET A 294 3.01 6.69 3.55
N THR A 295 3.81 6.51 2.52
CA THR A 295 5.17 6.01 2.69
C THR A 295 5.99 6.94 3.58
N GLU A 296 5.80 8.24 3.43
CA GLU A 296 6.46 9.30 4.18
C GLU A 296 6.11 9.30 5.69
N THR A 297 4.98 8.70 6.08
CA THR A 297 4.59 8.49 7.50
C THR A 297 4.90 7.08 7.99
N SER A 298 5.72 6.33 7.26
CA SER A 298 5.97 4.90 7.51
C SER A 298 4.68 4.05 7.60
N GLY A 299 3.61 4.52 6.93
CA GLY A 299 2.28 3.90 6.90
C GLY A 299 1.32 4.35 7.99
N ALA A 300 1.79 5.07 9.00
CA ALA A 300 0.99 5.46 10.17
C ALA A 300 0.68 6.97 10.16
N GLY A 301 -0.53 7.34 9.80
CA GLY A 301 -1.07 8.71 9.92
C GLY A 301 -2.23 8.75 10.91
N THR A 302 -3.37 8.15 10.56
CA THR A 302 -4.54 8.03 11.43
C THR A 302 -5.09 6.61 11.47
N VAL A 303 -5.89 6.32 12.48
CA VAL A 303 -6.55 5.03 12.70
C VAL A 303 -7.97 5.20 13.20
N ALA A 304 -8.90 4.40 12.65
CA ALA A 304 -10.24 4.22 13.18
C ALA A 304 -10.43 2.73 13.50
N THR A 305 -10.46 2.41 14.79
CA THR A 305 -10.80 1.06 15.27
C THR A 305 -12.30 0.91 15.43
N PRO A 306 -12.87 -0.31 15.41
CA PRO A 306 -14.31 -0.52 15.58
C PRO A 306 -14.89 0.10 16.86
N ASP A 307 -14.08 0.18 17.93
CA ASP A 307 -14.51 0.61 19.26
C ASP A 307 -14.22 2.09 19.53
N CYS A 308 -13.62 2.84 18.60
CA CYS A 308 -13.26 4.25 18.82
C CYS A 308 -14.44 5.22 18.67
N GLY A 309 -15.60 4.75 18.21
CA GLY A 309 -16.77 5.59 17.96
C GLY A 309 -16.73 6.44 16.70
N ALA A 310 -15.68 6.31 15.88
CA ALA A 310 -15.55 7.03 14.62
C ALA A 310 -16.63 6.60 13.62
N PRO A 311 -17.24 7.54 12.88
CA PRO A 311 -18.16 7.21 11.80
C PRO A 311 -17.49 6.36 10.73
N THR A 312 -18.22 5.43 10.13
CA THR A 312 -17.72 4.64 8.98
C THR A 312 -17.30 5.57 7.85
N GLY A 313 -16.09 5.39 7.32
CA GLY A 313 -15.51 6.26 6.29
C GLY A 313 -14.71 7.45 6.84
N SER A 314 -14.75 7.70 8.14
CA SER A 314 -13.81 8.61 8.78
C SER A 314 -12.39 8.06 8.74
N LEU A 315 -11.40 8.95 8.72
CA LEU A 315 -9.99 8.58 8.89
C LEU A 315 -9.63 8.24 10.35
N GLY A 316 -10.55 8.49 11.29
CA GLY A 316 -10.32 8.26 12.72
C GLY A 316 -9.48 9.36 13.38
N ALA A 317 -8.64 8.95 14.34
CA ALA A 317 -7.74 9.82 15.10
C ALA A 317 -6.28 9.60 14.70
N PRO A 318 -5.38 10.56 14.92
CA PRO A 318 -3.94 10.37 14.72
C PRO A 318 -3.42 9.18 15.53
N PHE A 319 -2.43 8.47 14.98
CA PHE A 319 -1.69 7.49 15.75
C PHE A 319 -0.94 8.14 16.93
N PRO A 320 -0.60 7.38 18.00
CA PRO A 320 -0.08 7.93 19.26
C PRO A 320 1.14 8.85 19.14
N TYR A 321 2.01 8.62 18.15
CA TYR A 321 3.22 9.40 17.94
C TYR A 321 3.16 10.23 16.65
N VAL A 322 1.96 10.67 16.27
CA VAL A 322 1.69 11.53 15.10
C VAL A 322 0.95 12.78 15.55
N ASP A 323 1.58 13.93 15.38
CA ASP A 323 0.88 15.22 15.42
C ASP A 323 0.21 15.45 14.07
N LEU A 324 -1.04 15.88 14.05
CA LEU A 324 -1.81 16.13 12.85
C LEU A 324 -2.57 17.46 12.93
N ARG A 325 -2.55 18.21 11.82
CA ARG A 325 -3.37 19.40 11.62
C ARG A 325 -4.09 19.33 10.28
N VAL A 326 -5.22 20.01 10.19
CA VAL A 326 -5.91 20.28 8.91
C VAL A 326 -5.77 21.76 8.64
N MET A 327 -4.98 22.13 7.63
CA MET A 327 -4.60 23.52 7.37
C MET A 327 -5.38 24.09 6.20
N ALA A 328 -6.12 25.18 6.42
CA ALA A 328 -6.81 25.91 5.37
C ALA A 328 -5.79 26.67 4.46
N ASN A 329 -4.70 27.11 5.06
CA ASN A 329 -3.52 27.71 4.40
C ASN A 329 -2.30 27.58 5.31
N ASP A 330 -1.15 28.10 4.90
CA ASP A 330 0.12 27.95 5.63
C ASP A 330 0.11 28.59 7.04
N GLU A 331 -0.86 29.43 7.37
CA GLU A 331 -0.90 30.19 8.61
C GLU A 331 -2.04 29.77 9.56
N ARG A 332 -3.10 29.14 9.03
CA ARG A 332 -4.33 28.87 9.80
C ARG A 332 -4.84 27.45 9.63
N GLU A 333 -5.22 26.85 10.75
CA GLU A 333 -5.99 25.59 10.73
C GLU A 333 -7.42 25.83 10.19
N ALA A 334 -7.95 24.83 9.51
CA ALA A 334 -9.31 24.84 8.99
C ALA A 334 -10.34 24.75 10.13
N ASP A 335 -11.42 25.52 10.01
CA ASP A 335 -12.57 25.42 10.88
C ASP A 335 -13.35 24.12 10.66
N ALA A 336 -14.26 23.76 11.58
CA ALA A 336 -15.12 22.57 11.41
C ALA A 336 -15.93 22.68 10.10
N GLY A 337 -15.86 21.62 9.28
CA GLY A 337 -16.48 21.57 7.95
C GLY A 337 -15.69 22.26 6.84
N GLU A 338 -14.67 23.06 7.15
CA GLU A 338 -13.82 23.70 6.15
C GLU A 338 -12.81 22.68 5.58
N ILE A 339 -12.56 22.73 4.27
CA ILE A 339 -11.56 21.89 3.61
C ILE A 339 -10.16 22.47 3.88
N GLY A 340 -9.26 21.60 4.34
CA GLY A 340 -7.85 21.93 4.52
C GLY A 340 -6.94 20.75 4.15
N GLU A 341 -5.64 21.05 3.99
CA GLU A 341 -4.63 20.05 3.78
C GLU A 341 -4.24 19.38 5.10
N ILE A 342 -4.14 18.05 5.10
CA ILE A 342 -3.62 17.31 6.24
C ILE A 342 -2.11 17.52 6.30
N TRP A 343 -1.62 18.09 7.41
CA TRP A 343 -0.21 18.16 7.75
C TRP A 343 0.09 17.25 8.91
N VAL A 344 1.20 16.53 8.82
CA VAL A 344 1.63 15.60 9.86
C VAL A 344 3.09 15.80 10.23
N ARG A 345 3.45 15.48 11.47
CA ARG A 345 4.84 15.39 11.92
C ARG A 345 4.95 14.32 13.01
N GLY A 346 6.16 13.92 13.30
CA GLY A 346 6.47 12.98 14.37
C GLY A 346 7.67 12.10 14.03
N PRO A 347 8.16 11.33 14.98
CA PRO A 347 9.39 10.52 14.83
C PRO A 347 9.27 9.41 13.77
N GLY A 348 8.04 9.00 13.42
CA GLY A 348 7.74 8.04 12.33
C GLY A 348 7.54 8.70 10.96
N VAL A 349 7.67 10.03 10.85
CA VAL A 349 7.53 10.82 9.63
C VAL A 349 8.91 11.18 9.08
N VAL A 350 9.10 11.10 7.77
CA VAL A 350 10.41 11.36 7.15
C VAL A 350 10.90 12.80 7.31
N SER A 351 10.00 13.76 7.54
CA SER A 351 10.32 15.15 7.86
C SER A 351 10.72 15.36 9.33
N GLY A 352 10.49 14.37 10.21
CA GLY A 352 10.78 14.45 11.63
C GLY A 352 9.93 15.49 12.35
N GLU A 353 10.58 16.51 12.90
CA GLU A 353 9.95 17.60 13.65
C GLU A 353 9.31 18.67 12.75
N GLU A 354 9.61 18.70 11.45
CA GLU A 354 8.99 19.60 10.51
C GLU A 354 7.64 19.04 10.02
N TRP A 355 6.70 19.94 9.70
CA TRP A 355 5.42 19.54 9.14
C TRP A 355 5.58 19.01 7.73
N LEU A 356 5.13 17.77 7.52
CA LEU A 356 4.99 17.17 6.20
C LEU A 356 3.65 17.59 5.60
N HIS A 357 3.68 18.27 4.47
CA HIS A 357 2.53 18.56 3.63
C HIS A 357 2.17 17.29 2.85
N THR A 358 1.04 16.68 3.19
CA THR A 358 0.69 15.36 2.63
C THR A 358 0.10 15.43 1.22
N GLY A 359 -0.44 16.58 0.85
CA GLY A 359 -1.25 16.76 -0.35
C GLY A 359 -2.63 16.13 -0.26
N ASP A 360 -2.99 15.51 0.87
CA ASP A 360 -4.34 15.00 1.12
C ASP A 360 -5.20 16.08 1.75
N LEU A 361 -6.39 16.31 1.19
CA LEU A 361 -7.38 17.25 1.71
C LEU A 361 -8.42 16.53 2.57
N ALA A 362 -8.76 17.13 3.69
CA ALA A 362 -9.78 16.62 4.59
C ALA A 362 -10.65 17.77 5.16
N THR A 363 -11.80 17.39 5.69
CA THR A 363 -12.58 18.21 6.63
C THR A 363 -12.53 17.57 8.00
N ARG A 364 -12.77 18.39 9.02
CA ARG A 364 -13.02 17.93 10.40
C ARG A 364 -14.47 18.22 10.73
N ASP A 365 -15.22 17.23 11.20
CA ASP A 365 -16.60 17.45 11.66
C ASP A 365 -16.63 18.07 13.07
N GLU A 366 -17.85 18.37 13.58
CA GLU A 366 -18.07 18.99 14.89
C GLU A 366 -17.59 18.11 16.05
N ASP A 367 -17.57 16.78 15.87
CA ASP A 367 -17.06 15.81 16.86
C ASP A 367 -15.53 15.63 16.75
N GLY A 368 -14.88 16.27 15.76
CA GLY A 368 -13.43 16.25 15.54
C GLY A 368 -12.94 15.13 14.64
N TRP A 369 -13.83 14.31 14.06
CA TRP A 369 -13.45 13.24 13.15
C TRP A 369 -13.02 13.77 11.78
N LEU A 370 -12.00 13.15 11.22
CA LEU A 370 -11.45 13.53 9.92
C LEU A 370 -12.13 12.77 8.79
N HIS A 371 -12.50 13.50 7.74
CA HIS A 371 -13.09 12.94 6.52
C HIS A 371 -12.26 13.32 5.32
N LEU A 372 -11.73 12.30 4.62
CA LEU A 372 -10.90 12.52 3.42
C LEU A 372 -11.78 13.10 2.31
N VAL A 373 -11.36 14.24 1.76
CA VAL A 373 -11.98 14.88 0.58
C VAL A 373 -11.32 14.38 -0.70
N GLY A 374 -9.99 14.29 -0.72
CA GLY A 374 -9.21 13.83 -1.88
C GLY A 374 -7.78 14.34 -1.87
N ARG A 375 -7.13 14.28 -3.03
CA ARG A 375 -5.79 14.80 -3.24
C ARG A 375 -5.83 16.21 -3.82
N ALA A 376 -5.09 17.16 -3.28
CA ALA A 376 -5.04 18.55 -3.73
C ALA A 376 -4.76 18.64 -5.24
N HIS A 377 -3.78 17.89 -5.75
CA HIS A 377 -3.42 17.86 -7.17
C HIS A 377 -4.41 17.10 -8.07
N ARG A 378 -5.38 16.37 -7.51
CA ARG A 378 -6.46 15.68 -8.25
C ARG A 378 -7.78 16.43 -8.24
N MET A 379 -7.88 17.51 -7.47
CA MET A 379 -9.08 18.35 -7.50
C MET A 379 -9.29 18.89 -8.91
N ILE A 380 -10.52 18.76 -9.39
CA ILE A 380 -10.91 19.23 -10.73
C ILE A 380 -11.38 20.66 -10.57
N ASN A 381 -10.71 21.60 -11.24
CA ASN A 381 -11.13 23.00 -11.25
C ASN A 381 -12.01 23.25 -12.48
N THR A 382 -13.31 23.28 -12.29
CA THR A 382 -14.28 23.57 -13.32
C THR A 382 -14.92 24.94 -13.12
N ALA A 383 -14.60 25.89 -13.97
CA ALA A 383 -15.06 27.29 -13.91
C ALA A 383 -14.79 28.00 -12.56
N GLY A 384 -13.72 27.67 -11.87
CA GLY A 384 -13.38 28.22 -10.56
C GLY A 384 -13.93 27.42 -9.37
N GLU A 385 -14.81 26.45 -9.61
CA GLU A 385 -15.31 25.54 -8.58
C GLU A 385 -14.41 24.29 -8.48
N LEU A 386 -14.09 23.89 -7.26
CA LEU A 386 -13.27 22.71 -6.98
C LEU A 386 -14.16 21.48 -6.78
N VAL A 387 -13.98 20.47 -7.61
CA VAL A 387 -14.67 19.19 -7.53
C VAL A 387 -13.73 18.11 -7.03
N ALA A 388 -14.15 17.41 -5.98
CA ALA A 388 -13.43 16.26 -5.46
C ALA A 388 -13.83 14.99 -6.23
N PRO A 389 -12.95 14.36 -7.02
CA PRO A 389 -13.27 13.12 -7.74
C PRO A 389 -13.92 12.04 -6.88
N PRO A 390 -13.46 11.75 -5.63
CA PRO A 390 -14.07 10.73 -4.78
C PRO A 390 -15.54 11.00 -4.42
N SER A 391 -15.95 12.28 -4.37
CA SER A 391 -17.37 12.63 -4.12
C SER A 391 -18.24 12.19 -5.28
N VAL A 392 -17.82 12.51 -6.50
CA VAL A 392 -18.55 12.15 -7.73
C VAL A 392 -18.53 10.62 -7.96
N GLU A 393 -17.39 9.97 -7.74
CA GLU A 393 -17.24 8.51 -7.81
C GLU A 393 -18.21 7.81 -6.86
N ARG A 394 -18.33 8.32 -5.62
CA ARG A 394 -19.28 7.79 -4.63
C ARG A 394 -20.73 7.95 -5.11
N ALA A 395 -21.09 9.12 -5.62
CA ALA A 395 -22.42 9.36 -6.14
C ALA A 395 -22.73 8.43 -7.32
N LEU A 396 -21.81 8.23 -8.26
CA LEU A 396 -21.97 7.31 -9.38
C LEU A 396 -22.21 5.86 -8.92
N ARG A 397 -21.49 5.40 -7.87
CA ARG A 397 -21.65 4.04 -7.32
C ARG A 397 -22.98 3.81 -6.59
N THR A 398 -23.79 4.85 -6.32
CA THR A 398 -25.15 4.66 -5.79
C THR A 398 -26.14 4.19 -6.87
N LEU A 399 -25.79 4.30 -8.15
CA LEU A 399 -26.63 3.87 -9.26
C LEU A 399 -26.49 2.36 -9.44
N GLU A 400 -27.62 1.64 -9.50
CA GLU A 400 -27.68 0.16 -9.64
C GLU A 400 -26.91 -0.35 -10.86
N ALA A 401 -26.89 0.44 -11.94
CA ALA A 401 -26.19 0.12 -13.17
C ALA A 401 -24.66 0.27 -13.11
N VAL A 402 -24.12 0.86 -12.03
CA VAL A 402 -22.69 1.16 -11.87
C VAL A 402 -22.06 0.23 -10.84
N SER A 403 -21.09 -0.58 -11.26
CA SER A 403 -20.28 -1.39 -10.36
C SER A 403 -19.11 -0.60 -9.76
N ASP A 404 -18.43 0.20 -10.62
CA ASP A 404 -17.30 1.03 -10.17
C ASP A 404 -17.15 2.26 -11.10
N ALA A 405 -16.48 3.31 -10.59
CA ALA A 405 -16.24 4.53 -11.33
C ALA A 405 -14.91 5.16 -10.96
N LEU A 406 -14.24 5.77 -11.95
CA LEU A 406 -13.03 6.57 -11.77
C LEU A 406 -13.23 7.93 -12.45
N VAL A 407 -13.12 9.00 -11.67
CA VAL A 407 -13.37 10.38 -12.11
C VAL A 407 -12.05 11.14 -12.28
N VAL A 408 -11.95 11.85 -13.41
CA VAL A 408 -10.79 12.68 -13.77
C VAL A 408 -11.22 14.02 -14.34
N GLY A 409 -10.36 15.04 -14.21
CA GLY A 409 -10.52 16.30 -14.91
C GLY A 409 -9.90 16.24 -16.29
N LEU A 410 -10.69 16.58 -17.31
CA LEU A 410 -10.18 16.73 -18.67
C LEU A 410 -10.09 18.23 -19.03
N PRO A 411 -9.04 18.65 -19.76
CA PRO A 411 -8.96 20.03 -20.25
C PRO A 411 -10.19 20.42 -21.07
N ASP A 412 -10.68 21.62 -20.87
CA ASP A 412 -11.82 22.19 -21.61
C ASP A 412 -11.62 23.70 -21.81
N GLU A 413 -11.82 24.19 -23.04
CA GLU A 413 -11.58 25.59 -23.39
C GLU A 413 -12.51 26.57 -22.66
N ARG A 414 -13.73 26.14 -22.33
CA ARG A 414 -14.74 26.99 -21.69
C ARG A 414 -14.68 26.93 -20.15
N TRP A 415 -14.38 25.74 -19.60
CA TRP A 415 -14.52 25.48 -18.17
C TRP A 415 -13.15 25.32 -17.45
N GLY A 416 -12.04 25.41 -18.21
CA GLY A 416 -10.70 25.05 -17.70
C GLY A 416 -10.54 23.54 -17.62
N GLN A 417 -11.38 22.89 -16.81
CA GLN A 417 -11.51 21.44 -16.78
C GLN A 417 -13.00 21.05 -16.72
N VAL A 418 -13.31 19.85 -17.21
CA VAL A 418 -14.62 19.22 -17.06
C VAL A 418 -14.49 17.89 -16.33
N VAL A 419 -15.53 17.54 -15.59
CA VAL A 419 -15.63 16.26 -14.88
C VAL A 419 -15.89 15.15 -15.88
N ALA A 420 -15.01 14.16 -15.93
CA ALA A 420 -15.12 12.98 -16.79
C ALA A 420 -15.09 11.69 -15.96
N ALA A 421 -15.86 10.69 -16.32
CA ALA A 421 -15.97 9.44 -15.60
C ALA A 421 -15.72 8.22 -16.51
N LEU A 422 -14.80 7.34 -16.13
CA LEU A 422 -14.78 5.94 -16.55
C LEU A 422 -15.75 5.17 -15.67
N ILE A 423 -16.62 4.36 -16.28
CA ILE A 423 -17.65 3.60 -15.56
C ILE A 423 -17.54 2.12 -15.92
N VAL A 424 -17.56 1.28 -14.89
CA VAL A 424 -17.72 -0.17 -15.02
C VAL A 424 -19.16 -0.51 -14.71
N ALA A 425 -19.84 -1.18 -15.66
CA ALA A 425 -21.22 -1.59 -15.48
C ALA A 425 -21.35 -2.70 -14.43
N SER A 426 -22.42 -2.68 -13.66
CA SER A 426 -22.79 -3.80 -12.79
C SER A 426 -23.28 -5.01 -13.62
N PRO A 427 -23.23 -6.24 -13.10
CA PRO A 427 -23.78 -7.40 -13.78
C PRO A 427 -25.28 -7.24 -14.13
N ALA A 428 -26.04 -6.59 -13.25
CA ALA A 428 -27.47 -6.29 -13.48
C ALA A 428 -27.67 -5.16 -14.49
N GLY A 429 -26.74 -4.23 -14.59
CA GLY A 429 -26.81 -3.07 -15.47
C GLY A 429 -26.17 -3.24 -16.84
N ARG A 430 -25.68 -4.44 -17.20
CA ARG A 430 -25.02 -4.65 -18.51
C ARG A 430 -25.89 -4.31 -19.72
N ASP A 431 -27.17 -4.61 -19.65
CA ASP A 431 -28.14 -4.27 -20.72
C ASP A 431 -28.43 -2.77 -20.75
N GLU A 432 -28.29 -2.08 -19.63
CA GLU A 432 -28.46 -0.62 -19.50
C GLU A 432 -27.17 0.16 -19.68
N ALA A 433 -26.00 -0.49 -19.63
CA ALA A 433 -24.69 0.14 -19.69
C ALA A 433 -24.52 1.00 -20.97
N SER A 434 -25.04 0.53 -22.12
CA SER A 434 -25.04 1.29 -23.37
C SER A 434 -25.93 2.55 -23.32
N SER A 435 -26.76 2.68 -22.30
CA SER A 435 -27.68 3.80 -22.10
C SER A 435 -27.20 4.79 -21.02
N LEU A 436 -26.09 4.55 -20.36
CA LEU A 436 -25.49 5.47 -19.36
C LEU A 436 -24.84 6.66 -20.10
N THR A 437 -25.68 7.55 -20.61
CA THR A 437 -25.23 8.81 -21.22
C THR A 437 -25.04 9.89 -20.15
N VAL A 438 -24.35 10.97 -20.53
CA VAL A 438 -24.15 12.16 -19.67
C VAL A 438 -25.48 12.71 -19.17
N GLU A 439 -26.50 12.77 -20.04
CA GLU A 439 -27.85 13.26 -19.72
C GLU A 439 -28.51 12.38 -18.64
N ARG A 440 -28.48 11.07 -18.81
CA ARG A 440 -29.09 10.13 -17.85
C ARG A 440 -28.38 10.16 -16.50
N LEU A 441 -27.04 10.23 -16.48
CA LEU A 441 -26.27 10.38 -15.24
C LEU A 441 -26.60 11.73 -14.54
N SER A 442 -26.76 12.80 -15.34
CA SER A 442 -27.11 14.11 -14.80
C SER A 442 -28.52 14.12 -14.20
N GLU A 443 -29.47 13.42 -14.80
CA GLU A 443 -30.84 13.25 -14.29
C GLU A 443 -30.90 12.37 -13.05
N ALA A 444 -30.22 11.21 -13.09
CA ALA A 444 -30.22 10.24 -11.98
C ALA A 444 -29.53 10.79 -10.70
N LEU A 445 -28.58 11.69 -10.85
CA LEU A 445 -27.83 12.30 -9.74
C LEU A 445 -28.28 13.76 -9.47
N ASP A 446 -29.44 14.15 -10.00
CA ASP A 446 -29.98 15.48 -9.70
C ASP A 446 -30.35 15.60 -8.23
N GLY A 447 -29.95 16.71 -7.59
CA GLY A 447 -30.07 16.88 -6.15
C GLY A 447 -29.05 16.12 -5.27
N VAL A 448 -28.22 15.25 -5.89
CA VAL A 448 -27.10 14.56 -5.22
C VAL A 448 -25.80 15.27 -5.51
N LEU A 449 -25.54 15.60 -6.78
CA LEU A 449 -24.37 16.35 -7.24
C LEU A 449 -24.72 17.81 -7.49
N ALA A 450 -23.84 18.72 -7.08
CA ALA A 450 -23.93 20.11 -7.46
C ALA A 450 -23.81 20.29 -8.99
N PRO A 451 -24.32 21.39 -9.57
CA PRO A 451 -24.29 21.59 -11.02
C PRO A 451 -22.89 21.53 -11.65
N TRP A 452 -21.86 21.92 -10.92
CA TRP A 452 -20.46 21.87 -11.34
C TRP A 452 -19.80 20.50 -11.15
N GLU A 453 -20.35 19.63 -10.29
CA GLU A 453 -19.88 18.26 -10.07
C GLU A 453 -20.43 17.28 -11.11
N LYS A 454 -21.44 17.68 -11.88
CA LYS A 454 -22.07 16.81 -12.89
C LYS A 454 -21.06 16.36 -13.94
N VAL A 455 -21.07 15.05 -14.21
CA VAL A 455 -20.22 14.44 -15.23
C VAL A 455 -20.58 15.02 -16.62
N ARG A 456 -19.58 15.45 -17.36
CA ARG A 456 -19.73 16.01 -18.70
C ARG A 456 -19.17 15.13 -19.81
N ARG A 457 -18.39 14.12 -19.45
CA ARG A 457 -17.89 13.09 -20.37
C ARG A 457 -17.91 11.74 -19.67
N VAL A 458 -18.36 10.72 -20.38
CA VAL A 458 -18.47 9.36 -19.85
C VAL A 458 -17.88 8.38 -20.85
N MET A 459 -17.18 7.38 -20.33
CA MET A 459 -16.69 6.24 -21.11
C MET A 459 -16.93 4.95 -20.33
N MET A 460 -17.54 3.98 -20.98
CA MET A 460 -17.73 2.64 -20.43
C MET A 460 -16.45 1.82 -20.62
N VAL A 461 -16.02 1.11 -19.57
CA VAL A 461 -14.86 0.22 -19.58
C VAL A 461 -15.21 -1.12 -18.92
N GLU A 462 -14.53 -2.18 -19.33
CA GLU A 462 -14.72 -3.51 -18.71
C GLU A 462 -14.14 -3.55 -17.28
N GLN A 463 -13.04 -2.82 -17.07
CA GLN A 463 -12.39 -2.65 -15.76
C GLN A 463 -11.68 -1.30 -15.69
N LEU A 464 -11.61 -0.73 -14.49
CA LEU A 464 -10.85 0.50 -14.28
C LEU A 464 -9.35 0.27 -14.48
N PRO A 465 -8.64 1.21 -15.11
CA PRO A 465 -7.18 1.16 -15.14
C PRO A 465 -6.63 1.24 -13.73
N THR A 466 -5.63 0.40 -13.44
CA THR A 466 -5.01 0.35 -12.12
C THR A 466 -3.49 0.54 -12.22
N THR A 467 -2.93 1.19 -11.22
CA THR A 467 -1.48 1.29 -11.02
C THR A 467 -0.90 -0.09 -10.70
N THR A 468 0.41 -0.20 -10.70
CA THR A 468 1.12 -1.42 -10.29
C THR A 468 0.81 -1.88 -8.86
N THR A 469 0.18 -0.98 -8.07
CA THR A 469 -0.24 -1.23 -6.69
C THR A 469 -1.67 -1.72 -6.57
N GLY A 470 -2.39 -1.81 -7.69
CA GLY A 470 -3.83 -2.14 -7.71
C GLY A 470 -4.76 -0.99 -7.36
N LYS A 471 -4.24 0.25 -7.23
CA LYS A 471 -5.08 1.44 -7.05
C LYS A 471 -5.57 1.95 -8.40
N PRO A 472 -6.75 2.61 -8.47
CA PRO A 472 -7.19 3.28 -9.68
C PRO A 472 -6.11 4.22 -10.24
N ASP A 473 -5.93 4.21 -11.56
CA ASP A 473 -4.92 5.02 -12.26
C ASP A 473 -5.56 6.18 -13.05
N PRO A 474 -5.60 7.41 -12.48
CA PRO A 474 -6.18 8.56 -13.15
C PRO A 474 -5.39 9.02 -14.37
N VAL A 475 -4.08 8.74 -14.41
CA VAL A 475 -3.23 9.15 -15.54
C VAL A 475 -3.60 8.32 -16.77
N GLU A 476 -3.72 7.01 -16.60
CA GLU A 476 -4.17 6.13 -17.68
C GLU A 476 -5.63 6.38 -18.05
N ALA A 477 -6.50 6.72 -17.07
CA ALA A 477 -7.88 7.14 -17.35
C ALA A 477 -7.92 8.38 -18.27
N THR A 478 -7.15 9.41 -17.97
CA THR A 478 -7.04 10.62 -18.80
C THR A 478 -6.53 10.28 -20.21
N ARG A 479 -5.56 9.37 -20.32
CA ARG A 479 -5.03 8.90 -21.60
C ARG A 479 -6.07 8.18 -22.43
N LEU A 480 -6.91 7.33 -21.82
CA LEU A 480 -8.00 6.62 -22.52
C LEU A 480 -8.98 7.61 -23.15
N PHE A 481 -9.37 8.67 -22.43
CA PHE A 481 -10.21 9.74 -23.00
C PHE A 481 -9.54 10.42 -24.20
N ALA A 482 -8.27 10.80 -24.09
CA ALA A 482 -7.53 11.46 -25.17
C ALA A 482 -7.44 10.56 -26.43
N MET A 483 -7.27 9.24 -26.26
CA MET A 483 -7.22 8.29 -27.38
C MET A 483 -8.59 8.12 -28.05
N SER A 484 -9.70 8.25 -27.30
CA SER A 484 -11.05 8.14 -27.89
C SER A 484 -11.39 9.36 -28.75
N GLU A 485 -10.92 10.55 -28.37
CA GLU A 485 -11.12 11.78 -29.13
C GLU A 485 -10.35 11.81 -30.47
N GLN A 486 -9.20 11.13 -30.53
CA GLN A 486 -8.43 11.02 -31.78
C GLN A 486 -9.03 10.03 -32.81
N ARG A 487 -10.00 9.23 -32.40
CA ARG A 487 -10.66 8.23 -33.26
C ARG A 487 -12.03 8.68 -33.81
N MET A 488 -12.54 9.79 -33.31
CA MET A 488 -13.75 10.45 -33.81
C MET A 488 -13.41 11.58 -34.79
#